data_e9f32e1820d72e9698aa0ae69155fe39
#
_entry.id   e9f32e1820d72e9698aa0ae69155fe39
#
_cell.length_a   1.000
_cell.length_b   1.000
_cell.length_c   1.000
_cell.angle_alpha   90.00
_cell.angle_beta   90.00
_cell.angle_gamma   90.00
#
_symmetry.space_group_name_H-M   'P 1'
#
loop_
_entity.id
_entity.type
_entity.pdbx_description
1 polymer ?
#
loop_
_entity_poly.entity_id
_entity_poly.type
_entity_poly.pdbx_seq_one_letter_code
_entity_poly.pdbx_strand_id
1 'polypeptide(L)'
;MRFLSNFSERLSELLFERSLTTDKLAVALGVNGSTVRRWKQSKRSISLQNALRLAEFFECSLEFLIGRVENKLDFAPQPYPSFYERLRKVMEERGVTWYRIVKDGIISDHNLSVWKNGTSPYLQSVIDIADYFDCTLDHFIGREK
;
A
#
# COMPACT_ATOMS: atom_id res chain seq x y z
N MET A 1 5.95 8.51 -7.92
CA MET A 1 7.38 8.60 -7.60
C MET A 1 7.61 9.32 -6.29
N ARG A 2 7.03 10.50 -6.14
CA ARG A 2 7.21 11.29 -4.91
C ARG A 2 6.75 10.55 -3.65
N PHE A 3 5.66 9.80 -3.74
CA PHE A 3 5.15 9.08 -2.56
C PHE A 3 6.07 7.95 -2.15
N LEU A 4 6.71 7.29 -3.11
CA LEU A 4 7.67 6.24 -2.78
C LEU A 4 8.95 6.81 -2.16
N SER A 5 9.34 8.03 -2.56
CA SER A 5 10.46 8.70 -1.90
C SER A 5 10.11 9.04 -0.45
N ASN A 6 8.89 9.54 -0.22
CA ASN A 6 8.42 9.83 1.13
C ASN A 6 8.29 8.56 1.97
N PHE A 7 7.86 7.47 1.35
CA PHE A 7 7.82 6.18 2.02
C PHE A 7 9.21 5.74 2.45
N SER A 8 10.20 5.88 1.57
CA SER A 8 11.57 5.52 1.88
C SER A 8 12.11 6.30 3.08
N GLU A 9 11.87 7.60 3.11
CA GLU A 9 12.26 8.44 4.23
C GLU A 9 11.54 8.04 5.51
N ARG A 10 10.23 7.81 5.44
CA ARG A 10 9.44 7.41 6.60
C ARG A 10 9.91 6.07 7.14
N LEU A 11 10.23 5.13 6.27
CA LEU A 11 10.73 3.83 6.69
C LEU A 11 12.05 3.99 7.44
N SER A 12 12.96 4.84 6.94
CA SER A 12 14.22 5.10 7.60
C SER A 12 14.03 5.72 8.99
N GLU A 13 13.07 6.65 9.12
CA GLU A 13 12.73 7.25 10.41
C GLU A 13 12.19 6.21 11.39
N LEU A 14 11.31 5.33 10.93
CA LEU A 14 10.71 4.30 11.78
C LEU A 14 11.77 3.32 12.27
N LEU A 15 12.69 2.93 11.40
CA LEU A 15 13.79 2.06 11.77
C LEU A 15 14.68 2.73 12.82
N PHE A 16 14.99 3.99 12.60
CA PHE A 16 15.83 4.75 13.54
C PHE A 16 15.17 4.85 14.92
N GLU A 17 13.89 5.17 14.95
CA GLU A 17 13.14 5.31 16.22
C GLU A 17 13.13 4.04 17.04
N ARG A 18 13.10 2.90 16.40
CA ARG A 18 13.08 1.59 17.08
C ARG A 18 14.46 0.95 17.20
N SER A 19 15.50 1.63 16.75
CA SER A 19 16.85 1.10 16.74
C SER A 19 16.94 -0.22 15.98
N LEU A 20 16.22 -0.33 14.87
CA LEU A 20 16.18 -1.54 14.04
C LEU A 20 17.08 -1.38 12.84
N THR A 21 17.79 -2.46 12.50
CA THR A 21 18.51 -2.55 11.23
C THR A 21 17.58 -3.11 10.15
N THR A 22 17.98 -2.92 8.89
CA THR A 22 17.21 -3.50 7.79
C THR A 22 17.13 -5.02 7.89
N ASP A 23 18.22 -5.66 8.33
CA ASP A 23 18.25 -7.11 8.47
C ASP A 23 17.32 -7.61 9.57
N LYS A 24 17.26 -6.90 10.69
CA LYS A 24 16.35 -7.27 11.78
C LYS A 24 14.88 -7.11 11.36
N LEU A 25 14.57 -6.05 10.62
CA LEU A 25 13.22 -5.87 10.10
C LEU A 25 12.87 -6.98 9.12
N ALA A 26 13.81 -7.34 8.25
CA ALA A 26 13.61 -8.41 7.28
C ALA A 26 13.27 -9.73 7.98
N VAL A 27 14.00 -10.06 9.04
CA VAL A 27 13.73 -11.27 9.82
C VAL A 27 12.32 -11.21 10.43
N ALA A 28 11.97 -10.08 11.02
CA ALA A 28 10.65 -9.92 11.65
C ALA A 28 9.50 -10.08 10.66
N LEU A 29 9.71 -9.64 9.41
CA LEU A 29 8.69 -9.75 8.36
C LEU A 29 8.78 -11.02 7.53
N GLY A 30 9.84 -11.80 7.70
CA GLY A 30 10.03 -13.00 6.91
C GLY A 30 10.40 -12.74 5.46
N VAL A 31 11.12 -11.66 5.19
CA VAL A 31 11.58 -11.32 3.84
C VAL A 31 13.10 -11.22 3.83
N ASN A 32 13.68 -11.09 2.64
CA ASN A 32 15.14 -10.93 2.50
C ASN A 32 15.58 -9.51 2.87
N GLY A 33 16.78 -9.38 3.43
CA GLY A 33 17.34 -8.07 3.74
C GLY A 33 17.47 -7.18 2.52
N SER A 34 17.80 -7.75 1.36
CA SER A 34 17.87 -7.01 0.10
C SER A 34 16.51 -6.40 -0.29
N THR A 35 15.43 -7.06 0.06
CA THR A 35 14.08 -6.56 -0.19
C THR A 35 13.82 -5.29 0.61
N VAL A 36 14.17 -5.31 1.90
CA VAL A 36 14.01 -4.12 2.76
C VAL A 36 14.90 -2.99 2.27
N ARG A 37 16.13 -3.30 1.88
CA ARG A 37 17.03 -2.28 1.34
C ARG A 37 16.48 -1.60 0.10
N ARG A 38 15.81 -2.36 -0.78
CA ARG A 38 15.16 -1.78 -1.96
C ARG A 38 14.04 -0.82 -1.58
N TRP A 39 13.28 -1.15 -0.55
CA TRP A 39 12.24 -0.24 -0.07
C TRP A 39 12.84 1.08 0.40
N LYS A 40 13.99 1.03 1.07
CA LYS A 40 14.68 2.23 1.54
C LYS A 40 15.28 3.04 0.40
N GLN A 41 15.47 2.45 -0.78
CA GLN A 41 16.04 3.10 -1.95
C GLN A 41 14.96 3.70 -2.86
N SER A 42 13.72 3.75 -2.41
CA SER A 42 12.59 4.30 -3.18
C SER A 42 12.30 3.50 -4.45
N LYS A 43 12.60 2.20 -4.46
CA LYS A 43 12.28 1.35 -5.60
C LYS A 43 10.81 0.98 -5.58
N ARG A 44 10.21 0.85 -6.76
CA ARG A 44 8.78 0.58 -6.93
C ARG A 44 8.48 -0.91 -6.80
N SER A 45 9.02 -1.52 -5.76
CA SER A 45 8.95 -2.98 -5.61
C SER A 45 8.17 -3.48 -4.41
N ILE A 46 7.62 -2.58 -3.59
CA ILE A 46 6.84 -3.02 -2.44
C ILE A 46 5.40 -3.32 -2.87
N SER A 47 4.93 -4.53 -2.49
CA SER A 47 3.55 -4.92 -2.73
C SER A 47 2.64 -4.35 -1.65
N LEU A 48 1.34 -4.28 -1.94
CA LEU A 48 0.35 -3.91 -0.94
C LEU A 48 0.43 -4.83 0.26
N GLN A 49 0.60 -6.13 0.03
CA GLN A 49 0.67 -7.11 1.11
C GLN A 49 1.83 -6.79 2.06
N ASN A 50 3.01 -6.50 1.53
CA ASN A 50 4.16 -6.15 2.36
C ASN A 50 3.99 -4.78 3.03
N ALA A 51 3.35 -3.83 2.35
CA ALA A 51 3.04 -2.54 2.96
C ALA A 51 2.10 -2.69 4.16
N LEU A 52 1.10 -3.57 4.04
CA LEU A 52 0.19 -3.85 5.14
C LEU A 52 0.92 -4.50 6.31
N ARG A 53 1.85 -5.41 6.03
CA ARG A 53 2.65 -6.04 7.07
C ARG A 53 3.53 -5.02 7.79
N LEU A 54 4.12 -4.08 7.05
CA LEU A 54 4.88 -2.98 7.65
C LEU A 54 4.00 -2.11 8.53
N ALA A 55 2.83 -1.73 8.02
CA ALA A 55 1.90 -0.89 8.78
C ALA A 55 1.46 -1.57 10.07
N GLU A 56 1.20 -2.88 10.02
CA GLU A 56 0.86 -3.65 11.22
C GLU A 56 2.04 -3.74 12.19
N PHE A 57 3.24 -3.97 11.67
CA PHE A 57 4.44 -4.06 12.50
C PHE A 57 4.71 -2.75 13.24
N PHE A 58 4.59 -1.62 12.55
CA PHE A 58 4.83 -0.30 13.13
C PHE A 58 3.57 0.31 13.75
N GLU A 59 2.45 -0.39 13.69
CA GLU A 59 1.18 0.04 14.28
C GLU A 59 0.76 1.42 13.80
N CYS A 60 0.69 1.58 12.47
CA CYS A 60 0.36 2.86 11.85
C CYS A 60 -0.56 2.68 10.65
N SER A 61 -1.13 3.79 10.20
CA SER A 61 -1.95 3.81 8.99
C SER A 61 -1.05 3.76 7.76
N LEU A 62 -1.63 3.38 6.62
CA LEU A 62 -0.90 3.41 5.36
C LEU A 62 -0.58 4.85 4.94
N GLU A 63 -1.47 5.80 5.21
CA GLU A 63 -1.21 7.22 4.89
C GLU A 63 0.02 7.73 5.64
N PHE A 64 0.18 7.33 6.91
CA PHE A 64 1.38 7.68 7.66
C PHE A 64 2.60 6.98 7.07
N LEU A 65 2.47 5.70 6.74
CA LEU A 65 3.59 4.91 6.21
C LEU A 65 4.16 5.50 4.93
N ILE A 66 3.30 6.01 4.04
CA ILE A 66 3.76 6.60 2.78
C ILE A 66 4.14 8.08 2.91
N GLY A 67 4.08 8.63 4.12
CA GLY A 67 4.53 9.99 4.38
C GLY A 67 3.56 11.09 4.00
N ARG A 68 2.29 10.77 3.81
CA ARG A 68 1.28 11.80 3.47
C ARG A 68 0.76 12.55 4.67
N VAL A 69 0.81 11.96 5.85
CA VAL A 69 0.39 12.62 7.08
C VAL A 69 1.51 12.51 8.11
N GLU A 70 1.53 13.46 9.06
CA GLU A 70 2.59 13.53 10.06
C GLU A 70 2.32 12.66 11.28
N ASN A 71 1.08 12.29 11.51
CA ASN A 71 0.69 11.50 12.69
C ASN A 71 0.16 10.14 12.27
N LYS A 72 0.42 9.14 13.11
CA LYS A 72 -0.18 7.83 12.95
C LYS A 72 -1.67 7.97 13.16
N LEU A 73 -2.45 7.54 12.17
CA LEU A 73 -3.91 7.57 12.26
C LEU A 73 -4.42 6.22 12.75
N ASP A 74 -5.58 6.25 13.37
CA ASP A 74 -6.25 5.01 13.78
C ASP A 74 -6.60 4.19 12.54
N PHE A 75 -6.61 2.88 12.72
CA PHE A 75 -6.97 1.97 11.63
C PHE A 75 -7.76 0.78 12.18
N ALA A 76 -8.57 0.19 11.29
CA ALA A 76 -9.36 -0.98 11.66
C ALA A 76 -8.48 -2.23 11.75
N PRO A 77 -8.83 -3.17 12.64
CA PRO A 77 -8.06 -4.42 12.76
C PRO A 77 -8.29 -5.37 11.60
N GLN A 78 -7.40 -6.32 11.47
CA GLN A 78 -7.55 -7.40 10.52
C GLN A 78 -8.70 -8.33 10.96
N PRO A 79 -9.28 -9.10 10.02
CA PRO A 79 -8.90 -9.20 8.61
C PRO A 79 -9.52 -8.09 7.76
N TYR A 80 -8.87 -7.79 6.62
CA TYR A 80 -9.40 -6.85 5.64
C TYR A 80 -9.93 -7.62 4.44
N PRO A 81 -10.93 -7.08 3.71
CA PRO A 81 -11.33 -7.67 2.43
C PRO A 81 -10.15 -7.67 1.46
N SER A 82 -10.21 -8.54 0.46
CA SER A 82 -9.15 -8.56 -0.56
C SER A 82 -9.13 -7.25 -1.34
N PHE A 83 -7.98 -6.94 -1.93
CA PHE A 83 -7.85 -5.74 -2.75
C PHE A 83 -8.89 -5.74 -3.89
N TYR A 84 -9.05 -6.88 -4.57
CA TYR A 84 -9.97 -6.96 -5.70
C TYR A 84 -11.42 -6.70 -5.26
N GLU A 85 -11.82 -7.23 -4.13
CA GLU A 85 -13.16 -7.00 -3.59
C GLU A 85 -13.36 -5.52 -3.24
N ARG A 86 -12.35 -4.89 -2.63
CA ARG A 86 -12.42 -3.47 -2.32
C ARG A 86 -12.51 -2.62 -3.59
N LEU A 87 -11.71 -2.97 -4.59
CA LEU A 87 -11.74 -2.26 -5.88
C LEU A 87 -13.13 -2.32 -6.50
N ARG A 88 -13.71 -3.51 -6.56
CA ARG A 88 -15.06 -3.70 -7.09
C ARG A 88 -16.09 -2.86 -6.32
N LYS A 89 -15.99 -2.87 -5.00
CA LYS A 89 -16.93 -2.15 -4.15
C LYS A 89 -16.86 -0.64 -4.37
N VAL A 90 -15.64 -0.11 -4.40
CA VAL A 90 -15.45 1.33 -4.60
C VAL A 90 -15.93 1.75 -6.00
N MET A 91 -15.61 0.95 -7.00
CA MET A 91 -16.09 1.21 -8.36
C MET A 91 -17.62 1.25 -8.43
N GLU A 92 -18.27 0.29 -7.80
CA GLU A 92 -19.72 0.22 -7.76
C GLU A 92 -20.30 1.43 -7.04
N GLU A 93 -19.74 1.80 -5.89
CA GLU A 93 -20.21 2.96 -5.13
C GLU A 93 -20.04 4.27 -5.89
N ARG A 94 -18.99 4.36 -6.71
CA ARG A 94 -18.68 5.59 -7.46
C ARG A 94 -19.23 5.58 -8.88
N GLY A 95 -19.90 4.50 -9.28
CA GLY A 95 -20.48 4.39 -10.61
C GLY A 95 -19.44 4.34 -11.73
N VAL A 96 -18.25 3.78 -11.46
CA VAL A 96 -17.20 3.67 -12.44
C VAL A 96 -17.15 2.23 -12.96
N THR A 97 -17.18 2.06 -14.29
CA THR A 97 -17.13 0.75 -14.92
C THR A 97 -15.68 0.30 -15.16
N TRP A 98 -15.50 -1.01 -15.36
CA TRP A 98 -14.19 -1.55 -15.73
C TRP A 98 -13.67 -0.90 -17.02
N TYR A 99 -14.58 -0.73 -18.00
CA TYR A 99 -14.21 -0.09 -19.25
C TYR A 99 -13.64 1.31 -19.00
N ARG A 100 -14.31 2.07 -18.16
CA ARG A 100 -13.91 3.47 -17.91
C ARG A 100 -12.55 3.56 -17.23
N ILE A 101 -12.31 2.75 -16.21
CA ILE A 101 -11.06 2.83 -15.46
C ILE A 101 -9.87 2.38 -16.30
N VAL A 102 -10.08 1.39 -17.18
CA VAL A 102 -9.05 0.96 -18.12
C VAL A 102 -8.81 2.03 -19.21
N LYS A 103 -9.89 2.59 -19.73
CA LYS A 103 -9.80 3.65 -20.75
C LYS A 103 -9.06 4.88 -20.23
N ASP A 104 -9.30 5.23 -18.98
CA ASP A 104 -8.64 6.37 -18.35
C ASP A 104 -7.17 6.08 -18.01
N GLY A 105 -6.69 4.87 -18.29
CA GLY A 105 -5.30 4.52 -18.11
C GLY A 105 -4.86 4.28 -16.68
N ILE A 106 -5.81 4.11 -15.77
CA ILE A 106 -5.52 3.93 -14.33
C ILE A 106 -5.03 2.51 -14.06
N ILE A 107 -5.67 1.53 -14.69
CA ILE A 107 -5.27 0.12 -14.59
C ILE A 107 -5.34 -0.52 -15.98
N SER A 108 -4.59 -1.61 -16.16
CA SER A 108 -4.60 -2.35 -17.41
C SER A 108 -5.47 -3.59 -17.29
N ASP A 109 -5.92 -4.13 -18.44
CA ASP A 109 -6.65 -5.40 -18.46
C ASP A 109 -5.82 -6.52 -17.85
N HIS A 110 -4.51 -6.52 -18.12
CA HIS A 110 -3.60 -7.52 -17.56
C HIS A 110 -3.61 -7.47 -16.03
N ASN A 111 -3.49 -6.27 -15.46
CA ASN A 111 -3.50 -6.10 -14.01
C ASN A 111 -4.81 -6.57 -13.39
N LEU A 112 -5.94 -6.24 -14.05
CA LEU A 112 -7.23 -6.73 -13.56
C LEU A 112 -7.26 -8.24 -13.47
N SER A 113 -6.75 -8.92 -14.50
CA SER A 113 -6.73 -10.37 -14.54
C SER A 113 -5.89 -10.96 -13.40
N VAL A 114 -4.68 -10.44 -13.18
CA VAL A 114 -3.80 -10.98 -12.14
C VAL A 114 -4.32 -10.68 -10.74
N TRP A 115 -4.91 -9.51 -10.53
CA TRP A 115 -5.48 -9.16 -9.22
C TRP A 115 -6.72 -9.99 -8.90
N LYS A 116 -7.56 -10.25 -9.91
CA LYS A 116 -8.71 -11.12 -9.74
C LYS A 116 -8.30 -12.52 -9.28
N ASN A 117 -7.15 -12.99 -9.74
CA ASN A 117 -6.61 -14.29 -9.35
C ASN A 117 -5.87 -14.29 -8.02
N GLY A 118 -5.86 -13.15 -7.31
CA GLY A 118 -5.32 -13.08 -5.95
C GLY A 118 -3.92 -12.52 -5.83
N THR A 119 -3.29 -12.11 -6.94
CA THR A 119 -1.97 -11.49 -6.89
C THR A 119 -2.09 -10.12 -6.22
N SER A 120 -1.20 -9.84 -5.28
CA SER A 120 -1.18 -8.54 -4.60
C SER A 120 -0.63 -7.47 -5.53
N PRO A 121 -1.28 -6.31 -5.65
CA PRO A 121 -0.77 -5.23 -6.47
C PRO A 121 0.44 -4.57 -5.82
N TYR A 122 1.21 -3.83 -6.62
CA TYR A 122 2.24 -2.96 -6.06
C TYR A 122 1.57 -1.78 -5.35
N LEU A 123 2.22 -1.32 -4.29
CA LEU A 123 1.69 -0.20 -3.50
C LEU A 123 1.43 1.04 -4.36
N GLN A 124 2.33 1.34 -5.31
CA GLN A 124 2.15 2.51 -6.18
C GLN A 124 0.86 2.41 -7.00
N SER A 125 0.51 1.23 -7.47
CA SER A 125 -0.75 1.04 -8.19
C SER A 125 -1.95 1.35 -7.32
N VAL A 126 -1.90 0.94 -6.05
CA VAL A 126 -2.98 1.19 -5.11
C VAL A 126 -3.09 2.69 -4.82
N ILE A 127 -1.94 3.37 -4.66
CA ILE A 127 -1.92 4.82 -4.48
C ILE A 127 -2.59 5.52 -5.66
N ASP A 128 -2.23 5.13 -6.88
CA ASP A 128 -2.80 5.75 -8.09
C ASP A 128 -4.31 5.54 -8.17
N ILE A 129 -4.77 4.35 -7.81
CA ILE A 129 -6.20 4.03 -7.83
C ILE A 129 -6.95 4.80 -6.75
N ALA A 130 -6.41 4.85 -5.54
CA ALA A 130 -7.04 5.61 -4.45
C ALA A 130 -7.14 7.10 -4.80
N ASP A 131 -6.09 7.64 -5.42
CA ASP A 131 -6.09 9.04 -5.87
C ASP A 131 -7.14 9.27 -6.96
N TYR A 132 -7.29 8.32 -7.87
CA TYR A 132 -8.32 8.41 -8.91
C TYR A 132 -9.72 8.52 -8.29
N PHE A 133 -9.97 7.78 -7.21
CA PHE A 133 -11.25 7.82 -6.52
C PHE A 133 -11.30 8.88 -5.42
N ASP A 134 -10.25 9.67 -5.26
CA ASP A 134 -10.16 10.74 -4.27
C ASP A 134 -10.45 10.24 -2.85
N CYS A 135 -9.78 9.17 -2.46
CA CYS A 135 -9.88 8.65 -1.10
C CYS A 135 -8.51 8.28 -0.56
N THR A 136 -8.43 8.11 0.77
CA THR A 136 -7.18 7.70 1.40
C THR A 136 -6.91 6.23 1.12
N LEU A 137 -5.65 5.83 1.25
CA LEU A 137 -5.29 4.42 1.11
C LEU A 137 -6.02 3.56 2.14
N ASP A 138 -6.06 4.01 3.38
CA ASP A 138 -6.70 3.24 4.46
C ASP A 138 -8.19 3.07 4.20
N HIS A 139 -8.85 4.12 3.71
CA HIS A 139 -10.26 4.01 3.35
C HIS A 139 -10.45 3.02 2.21
N PHE A 140 -9.62 3.15 1.16
CA PHE A 140 -9.76 2.28 -0.01
C PHE A 140 -9.61 0.80 0.36
N ILE A 141 -8.64 0.49 1.21
CA ILE A 141 -8.34 -0.89 1.63
C ILE A 141 -9.37 -1.43 2.62
N GLY A 142 -10.10 -0.56 3.30
CA GLY A 142 -11.03 -0.96 4.35
C GLY A 142 -10.39 -0.97 5.73
N ARG A 143 -9.29 -0.22 5.90
CA ARG A 143 -8.59 -0.09 7.17
C ARG A 143 -8.98 1.15 7.97
N GLU A 144 -9.73 2.06 7.38
CA GLU A 144 -10.11 3.30 8.07
C GLU A 144 -11.19 3.02 9.10
N LYS A 145 -10.97 3.52 10.30
CA LYS A 145 -11.94 3.38 11.38
C LYS A 145 -13.15 4.27 11.19
#